data_5d6453bd2b3233b6914063d1cd833799
#
_entry.id   5d6453bd2b3233b6914063d1cd833799
#
_cell.length_a   1.000
_cell.length_b   1.000
_cell.length_c   1.000
_cell.angle_alpha   90.00
_cell.angle_beta   90.00
_cell.angle_gamma   90.00
#
_symmetry.space_group_name_H-M   'P 1'
#
loop_
_entity.id
_entity.type
_entity.pdbx_description
1 polymer ?
#
loop_
_entity_poly.entity_id
_entity_poly.type
_entity_poly.pdbx_seq_one_letter_code
_entity_poly.pdbx_strand_id
1 'polypeptide(L)'
;MEEHFPQPWVKTPLIESRALGEAAKWSFKSRGIGTYILRRAAERRGSSKIHFYAASGGNAGIACIHAAKVIGHPATVVIPTTTKPTMVSKLWAMGAMGVIQHGASIAEAQEYIQKVLLPKDPNGCFVPPFDHPDIWEGNATTMREIAEQLGGKPDVVVCSVGGRGLLNGIMQMLDDKGWSNEVEVLAMETEGADSLNQSLQTGKLITAPRITSQATSLGVVRVSQKTFDYAQRPHVTSIVLSDAEAARSCCLIAEHERMMVELTVGVNVPVCDGGLLEKALGTKKTLDRSSKVVIVVCGGNDINIEMLMGWHTAMLGVEGFQESTTAAAPRTRPRRVAVN
;
A
#
# COMPACT_ATOMS: atom_id res chain seq x y z
N MET A 1 28.54 -23.34 -1.42
CA MET A 1 27.13 -23.29 -1.86
C MET A 1 26.55 -22.01 -1.31
N GLU A 2 26.13 -21.09 -2.18
CA GLU A 2 25.41 -19.91 -1.72
C GLU A 2 24.03 -20.36 -1.20
N GLU A 3 23.76 -20.18 0.08
CA GLU A 3 22.41 -20.36 0.62
C GLU A 3 21.50 -19.35 -0.05
N HIS A 4 20.68 -19.81 -0.96
CA HIS A 4 19.68 -19.01 -1.66
C HIS A 4 18.42 -19.00 -0.80
N PHE A 5 18.18 -17.93 -0.06
CA PHE A 5 16.94 -17.79 0.69
C PHE A 5 15.75 -17.73 -0.28
N PRO A 6 14.65 -18.45 0.01
CA PRO A 6 13.44 -18.34 -0.81
C PRO A 6 12.85 -16.94 -0.75
N GLN A 7 12.37 -16.47 -1.88
CA GLN A 7 11.74 -15.15 -2.00
C GLN A 7 10.43 -15.11 -1.19
N PRO A 8 10.28 -14.18 -0.21
CA PRO A 8 9.11 -14.14 0.66
C PRO A 8 7.91 -13.38 0.06
N TRP A 9 7.91 -13.14 -1.21
CA TRP A 9 6.76 -12.59 -1.97
C TRP A 9 6.58 -13.33 -3.28
N VAL A 10 5.41 -13.19 -3.87
CA VAL A 10 5.08 -13.77 -5.17
C VAL A 10 5.01 -12.67 -6.23
N LYS A 11 5.34 -13.02 -7.46
CA LYS A 11 5.10 -12.15 -8.62
C LYS A 11 3.59 -12.03 -8.80
N THR A 12 3.08 -10.80 -8.82
CA THR A 12 1.66 -10.54 -8.97
C THR A 12 1.30 -10.28 -10.43
N PRO A 13 0.13 -10.76 -10.91
CA PRO A 13 -0.28 -10.52 -12.29
C PRO A 13 -0.69 -9.08 -12.50
N LEU A 14 -0.33 -8.55 -13.66
CA LEU A 14 -0.97 -7.38 -14.22
C LEU A 14 -2.20 -7.85 -14.99
N ILE A 15 -3.38 -7.40 -14.59
CA ILE A 15 -4.65 -7.88 -15.12
C ILE A 15 -5.30 -6.76 -15.93
N GLU A 16 -5.71 -7.07 -17.16
CA GLU A 16 -6.60 -6.19 -17.90
C GLU A 16 -8.00 -6.34 -17.28
N SER A 17 -8.49 -5.25 -16.66
CA SER A 17 -9.72 -5.29 -15.88
C SER A 17 -10.93 -5.59 -16.76
N ARG A 18 -11.31 -6.85 -16.79
CA ARG A 18 -12.65 -7.36 -17.11
C ARG A 18 -13.12 -8.38 -16.07
N ALA A 19 -12.22 -8.88 -15.26
CA ALA A 19 -12.44 -9.70 -14.07
C ALA A 19 -11.11 -9.86 -13.34
N LEU A 20 -10.94 -9.21 -12.21
CA LEU A 20 -9.72 -9.31 -11.39
C LEU A 20 -9.66 -10.68 -10.72
N GLY A 21 -8.71 -11.49 -11.12
CA GLY A 21 -8.48 -12.81 -10.54
C GLY A 21 -7.72 -12.77 -9.19
N GLU A 22 -7.61 -13.90 -8.53
CA GLU A 22 -7.16 -14.24 -7.15
C GLU A 22 -5.94 -13.50 -6.52
N ALA A 23 -5.45 -12.41 -7.08
CA ALA A 23 -4.17 -11.79 -6.69
C ALA A 23 -4.16 -11.05 -5.33
N ALA A 24 -5.31 -10.86 -4.68
CA ALA A 24 -5.44 -10.01 -3.49
C ALA A 24 -4.99 -10.63 -2.15
N LYS A 25 -4.37 -11.79 -2.14
CA LYS A 25 -3.97 -12.45 -0.88
C LYS A 25 -2.74 -11.85 -0.20
N TRP A 26 -1.97 -11.01 -0.87
CA TRP A 26 -0.69 -10.48 -0.39
C TRP A 26 -0.60 -8.96 -0.56
N SER A 27 -0.22 -8.26 0.50
CA SER A 27 0.07 -6.83 0.43
C SER A 27 1.46 -6.59 -0.20
N PHE A 28 1.64 -5.47 -0.92
CA PHE A 28 2.94 -5.00 -1.41
C PHE A 28 4.02 -4.93 -0.31
N LYS A 29 3.61 -4.83 0.94
CA LYS A 29 4.51 -4.81 2.10
C LYS A 29 5.40 -6.05 2.20
N SER A 30 4.96 -7.18 1.69
CA SER A 30 5.79 -8.41 1.63
C SER A 30 7.03 -8.23 0.77
N ARG A 31 6.99 -7.38 -0.26
CA ARG A 31 8.14 -7.08 -1.13
C ARG A 31 9.19 -6.26 -0.41
N GLY A 32 8.81 -5.10 0.12
CA GLY A 32 9.74 -4.21 0.82
C GLY A 32 10.29 -4.81 2.10
N ILE A 33 9.41 -5.27 2.98
CA ILE A 33 9.80 -5.88 4.26
C ILE A 33 10.56 -7.19 4.02
N GLY A 34 10.14 -7.98 3.03
CA GLY A 34 10.84 -9.21 2.64
C GLY A 34 12.27 -8.92 2.19
N THR A 35 12.48 -7.94 1.31
CA THR A 35 13.82 -7.53 0.86
C THR A 35 14.69 -7.05 2.03
N TYR A 36 14.13 -6.25 2.94
CA TYR A 36 14.84 -5.82 4.14
C TYR A 36 15.29 -7.01 4.99
N ILE A 37 14.39 -7.93 5.29
CA ILE A 37 14.67 -9.11 6.11
C ILE A 37 15.71 -10.02 5.46
N LEU A 38 15.61 -10.26 4.15
CA LEU A 38 16.60 -11.06 3.40
C LEU A 38 18.00 -10.44 3.46
N ARG A 39 18.10 -9.11 3.33
CA ARG A 39 19.41 -8.42 3.44
C ARG A 39 20.00 -8.52 4.84
N ARG A 40 19.18 -8.30 5.88
CA ARG A 40 19.64 -8.47 7.27
C ARG A 40 20.09 -9.90 7.55
N ALA A 41 19.37 -10.90 7.02
CA ALA A 41 19.78 -12.30 7.14
C ALA A 41 21.09 -12.58 6.40
N ALA A 42 21.26 -12.04 5.19
CA ALA A 42 22.49 -12.21 4.42
C ALA A 42 23.71 -11.54 5.08
N GLU A 43 23.55 -10.40 5.72
CA GLU A 43 24.62 -9.71 6.45
C GLU A 43 25.10 -10.46 7.69
N ARG A 44 24.24 -11.27 8.29
CA ARG A 44 24.54 -12.04 9.52
C ARG A 44 24.68 -13.55 9.24
N ARG A 45 25.09 -13.93 8.03
CA ARG A 45 25.32 -15.35 7.65
C ARG A 45 26.28 -16.03 8.63
N GLY A 46 25.92 -17.24 9.06
CA GLY A 46 26.73 -18.03 10.01
C GLY A 46 26.59 -17.64 11.49
N SER A 47 25.78 -16.64 11.82
CA SER A 47 25.42 -16.29 13.20
C SER A 47 24.17 -17.04 13.66
N SER A 48 23.85 -16.94 14.97
CA SER A 48 22.59 -17.42 15.55
C SER A 48 21.38 -16.79 14.83
N LYS A 49 20.21 -17.43 14.97
CA LYS A 49 18.95 -16.94 14.36
C LYS A 49 18.67 -15.49 14.74
N ILE A 50 18.45 -14.64 13.76
CA ILE A 50 18.02 -13.26 13.96
C ILE A 50 16.58 -13.26 14.45
N HIS A 51 16.27 -12.48 15.47
CA HIS A 51 14.91 -12.24 15.93
C HIS A 51 14.41 -10.90 15.40
N PHE A 52 13.44 -10.94 14.49
CA PHE A 52 12.90 -9.73 13.89
C PHE A 52 11.77 -9.14 14.73
N TYR A 53 11.82 -7.83 14.94
CA TYR A 53 10.82 -7.07 15.70
C TYR A 53 10.16 -6.00 14.82
N ALA A 54 8.83 -5.98 14.78
CA ALA A 54 8.07 -4.97 14.04
C ALA A 54 7.01 -4.30 14.92
N ALA A 55 6.86 -2.99 14.77
CA ALA A 55 5.79 -2.21 15.42
C ALA A 55 4.61 -2.05 14.44
N SER A 56 3.78 -3.07 14.30
CA SER A 56 2.59 -3.01 13.43
C SER A 56 1.65 -4.18 13.66
N GLY A 57 0.38 -3.89 13.91
CA GLY A 57 -0.69 -4.90 13.92
C GLY A 57 -1.28 -5.23 12.54
N GLY A 58 -0.99 -4.43 11.50
CA GLY A 58 -1.55 -4.57 10.16
C GLY A 58 -0.61 -5.22 9.16
N ASN A 59 -0.72 -4.79 7.90
CA ASN A 59 0.01 -5.35 6.75
C ASN A 59 1.53 -5.46 6.95
N ALA A 60 2.16 -4.51 7.64
CA ALA A 60 3.61 -4.53 7.88
C ALA A 60 4.02 -5.61 8.90
N GLY A 61 3.26 -5.78 9.98
CA GLY A 61 3.50 -6.84 10.96
C GLY A 61 3.32 -8.24 10.35
N ILE A 62 2.25 -8.43 9.57
CA ILE A 62 1.99 -9.67 8.83
C ILE A 62 3.13 -9.97 7.86
N ALA A 63 3.60 -8.98 7.10
CA ALA A 63 4.72 -9.15 6.17
C ALA A 63 6.03 -9.50 6.89
N CYS A 64 6.28 -8.92 8.07
CA CYS A 64 7.46 -9.25 8.89
C CYS A 64 7.41 -10.71 9.37
N ILE A 65 6.28 -11.14 9.95
CA ILE A 65 6.09 -12.52 10.42
C ILE A 65 6.27 -13.50 9.26
N HIS A 66 5.62 -13.23 8.13
CA HIS A 66 5.69 -14.10 6.95
C HIS A 66 7.12 -14.21 6.42
N ALA A 67 7.80 -13.10 6.19
CA ALA A 67 9.14 -13.11 5.63
C ALA A 67 10.15 -13.79 6.56
N ALA A 68 10.09 -13.51 7.87
CA ALA A 68 10.94 -14.16 8.86
C ALA A 68 10.70 -15.69 8.89
N LYS A 69 9.43 -16.12 8.89
CA LYS A 69 9.05 -17.53 8.87
C LYS A 69 9.56 -18.26 7.62
N VAL A 70 9.47 -17.64 6.44
CA VAL A 70 9.95 -18.24 5.18
C VAL A 70 11.43 -18.58 5.22
N ILE A 71 12.23 -17.75 5.89
CA ILE A 71 13.68 -17.97 6.04
C ILE A 71 14.06 -18.65 7.36
N GLY A 72 13.09 -19.16 8.13
CA GLY A 72 13.32 -19.93 9.35
C GLY A 72 13.76 -19.10 10.58
N HIS A 73 13.47 -17.81 10.60
CA HIS A 73 13.78 -16.88 11.70
C HIS A 73 12.53 -16.51 12.52
N PRO A 74 12.67 -16.25 13.85
CA PRO A 74 11.56 -15.79 14.66
C PRO A 74 11.20 -14.32 14.38
N ALA A 75 9.91 -14.00 14.54
CA ALA A 75 9.43 -12.62 14.51
C ALA A 75 8.46 -12.34 15.67
N THR A 76 8.66 -11.21 16.35
CA THR A 76 7.75 -10.67 17.36
C THR A 76 7.20 -9.33 16.89
N VAL A 77 5.90 -9.13 17.03
CA VAL A 77 5.26 -7.84 16.77
C VAL A 77 4.82 -7.17 18.05
N VAL A 78 5.05 -5.87 18.14
CA VAL A 78 4.56 -5.01 19.21
C VAL A 78 3.46 -4.13 18.65
N ILE A 79 2.33 -4.08 19.31
CA ILE A 79 1.11 -3.44 18.84
C ILE A 79 0.50 -2.58 19.95
N PRO A 80 -0.23 -1.51 19.63
CA PRO A 80 -0.98 -0.75 20.63
C PRO A 80 -1.97 -1.62 21.41
N THR A 81 -2.22 -1.26 22.66
CA THR A 81 -3.22 -1.93 23.53
C THR A 81 -4.64 -1.83 22.98
N THR A 82 -4.89 -0.84 22.11
CA THR A 82 -6.17 -0.63 21.41
C THR A 82 -6.38 -1.52 20.18
N THR A 83 -5.40 -2.35 19.83
CA THR A 83 -5.50 -3.24 18.66
C THR A 83 -6.60 -4.28 18.87
N LYS A 84 -7.48 -4.42 17.88
CA LYS A 84 -8.64 -5.34 17.92
C LYS A 84 -8.20 -6.79 18.17
N PRO A 85 -8.92 -7.55 19.02
CA PRO A 85 -8.60 -8.96 19.32
C PRO A 85 -8.51 -9.86 18.07
N THR A 86 -9.34 -9.59 17.06
CA THR A 86 -9.32 -10.31 15.76
C THR A 86 -7.96 -10.16 15.05
N MET A 87 -7.37 -8.96 15.12
CA MET A 87 -6.04 -8.73 14.54
C MET A 87 -4.95 -9.43 15.35
N VAL A 88 -5.03 -9.40 16.68
CA VAL A 88 -4.10 -10.15 17.56
C VAL A 88 -4.13 -11.64 17.23
N SER A 89 -5.33 -12.23 17.10
CA SER A 89 -5.51 -13.64 16.71
C SER A 89 -4.94 -13.93 15.33
N LYS A 90 -5.11 -13.01 14.37
CA LYS A 90 -4.54 -13.13 13.03
C LYS A 90 -3.02 -13.18 13.05
N LEU A 91 -2.37 -12.33 13.84
CA LEU A 91 -0.90 -12.30 13.98
C LEU A 91 -0.36 -13.63 14.55
N TRP A 92 -1.03 -14.18 15.56
CA TRP A 92 -0.68 -15.51 16.09
C TRP A 92 -0.87 -16.61 15.06
N ALA A 93 -1.99 -16.61 14.34
CA ALA A 93 -2.27 -17.58 13.27
C ALA A 93 -1.26 -17.53 12.12
N MET A 94 -0.68 -16.36 11.84
CA MET A 94 0.40 -16.21 10.86
C MET A 94 1.74 -16.81 11.31
N GLY A 95 1.87 -17.12 12.60
CA GLY A 95 3.07 -17.76 13.16
C GLY A 95 4.03 -16.78 13.83
N ALA A 96 3.53 -15.68 14.39
CA ALA A 96 4.33 -14.81 15.24
C ALA A 96 4.93 -15.63 16.39
N MET A 97 6.21 -15.40 16.72
CA MET A 97 6.80 -15.94 17.94
C MET A 97 6.29 -15.20 19.18
N GLY A 98 5.96 -13.93 19.04
CA GLY A 98 5.39 -13.10 20.10
C GLY A 98 4.49 -12.01 19.54
N VAL A 99 3.40 -11.72 20.26
CA VAL A 99 2.55 -10.57 20.04
C VAL A 99 2.44 -9.82 21.36
N ILE A 100 3.04 -8.64 21.43
CA ILE A 100 3.11 -7.84 22.65
C ILE A 100 2.22 -6.60 22.47
N GLN A 101 1.28 -6.40 23.38
CA GLN A 101 0.49 -5.18 23.42
C GLN A 101 1.16 -4.17 24.35
N HIS A 102 1.61 -3.02 23.80
CA HIS A 102 2.28 -1.98 24.55
C HIS A 102 1.99 -0.59 23.99
N GLY A 103 1.69 0.35 24.90
CA GLY A 103 1.41 1.74 24.55
C GLY A 103 0.05 1.96 23.90
N ALA A 104 -0.26 3.20 23.62
CA ALA A 104 -1.50 3.63 22.96
C ALA A 104 -1.32 3.85 21.46
N SER A 105 -0.09 3.90 20.95
CA SER A 105 0.25 4.23 19.58
C SER A 105 1.34 3.32 19.00
N ILE A 106 1.44 3.29 17.67
CA ILE A 106 2.54 2.61 16.96
C ILE A 106 3.90 3.21 17.32
N ALA A 107 3.95 4.52 17.57
CA ALA A 107 5.19 5.18 17.99
C ALA A 107 5.69 4.67 19.34
N GLU A 108 4.80 4.52 20.31
CA GLU A 108 5.14 3.95 21.62
C GLU A 108 5.53 2.47 21.52
N ALA A 109 4.82 1.70 20.68
CA ALA A 109 5.20 0.32 20.41
C ALA A 109 6.61 0.21 19.79
N GLN A 110 6.94 1.10 18.86
CA GLN A 110 8.28 1.18 18.26
C GLN A 110 9.34 1.58 19.29
N GLU A 111 9.05 2.57 20.12
CA GLU A 111 9.97 3.00 21.18
C GLU A 111 10.25 1.87 22.17
N TYR A 112 9.22 1.09 22.53
CA TYR A 112 9.39 -0.09 23.39
C TYR A 112 10.31 -1.14 22.77
N ILE A 113 10.16 -1.42 21.47
CA ILE A 113 11.11 -2.31 20.78
C ILE A 113 12.53 -1.77 20.90
N GLN A 114 12.75 -0.50 20.56
CA GLN A 114 14.08 0.09 20.47
C GLN A 114 14.75 0.25 21.85
N LYS A 115 14.00 0.66 22.87
CA LYS A 115 14.56 0.97 24.20
C LYS A 115 14.52 -0.20 25.17
N VAL A 116 13.63 -1.18 24.98
CA VAL A 116 13.42 -2.27 25.95
C VAL A 116 13.75 -3.65 25.39
N LEU A 117 13.29 -3.98 24.19
CA LEU A 117 13.47 -5.34 23.67
C LEU A 117 14.85 -5.53 23.02
N LEU A 118 15.25 -4.65 22.12
CA LEU A 118 16.53 -4.77 21.41
C LEU A 118 17.75 -4.75 22.33
N PRO A 119 17.83 -3.93 23.40
CA PRO A 119 18.97 -3.96 24.30
C PRO A 119 19.12 -5.28 25.05
N LYS A 120 18.05 -6.07 25.17
CA LYS A 120 18.04 -7.38 25.85
C LYS A 120 18.19 -8.57 24.90
N ASP A 121 18.14 -8.33 23.60
CA ASP A 121 18.24 -9.37 22.59
C ASP A 121 19.39 -9.07 21.61
N PRO A 122 20.57 -9.66 21.82
CA PRO A 122 21.73 -9.44 20.95
C PRO A 122 21.51 -9.91 19.51
N ASN A 123 20.52 -10.78 19.27
CA ASN A 123 20.12 -11.23 17.95
C ASN A 123 18.94 -10.43 17.38
N GLY A 124 18.43 -9.45 18.14
CA GLY A 124 17.30 -8.62 17.75
C GLY A 124 17.61 -7.74 16.55
N CYS A 125 16.62 -7.61 15.66
CA CYS A 125 16.66 -6.72 14.52
C CYS A 125 15.30 -6.01 14.39
N PHE A 126 15.29 -4.68 14.46
CA PHE A 126 14.09 -3.90 14.21
C PHE A 126 13.80 -3.86 12.71
N VAL A 127 12.54 -4.10 12.34
CA VAL A 127 12.05 -4.02 10.96
C VAL A 127 11.21 -2.75 10.83
N PRO A 128 11.73 -1.73 10.13
CA PRO A 128 10.94 -0.52 9.90
C PRO A 128 9.73 -0.82 9.02
N PRO A 129 8.57 -0.20 9.28
CA PRO A 129 7.33 -0.56 8.56
C PRO A 129 7.28 -0.06 7.11
N PHE A 130 8.15 0.90 6.71
CA PHE A 130 8.10 1.54 5.39
C PHE A 130 9.32 2.39 5.02
N ASP A 131 10.02 3.02 5.97
CA ASP A 131 11.00 4.08 5.71
C ASP A 131 12.43 3.56 5.80
N HIS A 132 12.86 2.87 4.76
CA HIS A 132 14.23 2.36 4.60
C HIS A 132 14.53 2.10 3.13
N PRO A 133 15.75 2.41 2.63
CA PRO A 133 16.13 2.17 1.23
C PRO A 133 15.88 0.74 0.75
N ASP A 134 16.21 -0.27 1.54
CA ASP A 134 15.96 -1.68 1.20
C ASP A 134 14.47 -1.99 1.03
N ILE A 135 13.60 -1.33 1.80
CA ILE A 135 12.15 -1.46 1.66
C ILE A 135 11.66 -0.80 0.37
N TRP A 136 12.20 0.38 0.04
CA TRP A 136 11.83 1.07 -1.20
C TRP A 136 12.25 0.25 -2.42
N GLU A 137 13.47 -0.31 -2.41
CA GLU A 137 13.95 -1.17 -3.48
C GLU A 137 13.13 -2.45 -3.62
N GLY A 138 12.75 -3.08 -2.51
CA GLY A 138 11.83 -4.21 -2.54
C GLY A 138 10.47 -3.84 -3.12
N ASN A 139 9.93 -2.67 -2.77
CA ASN A 139 8.68 -2.19 -3.34
C ASN A 139 8.82 -1.77 -4.82
N ALA A 140 10.01 -1.35 -5.27
CA ALA A 140 10.29 -1.04 -6.67
C ALA A 140 10.09 -2.27 -7.58
N THR A 141 10.16 -3.49 -7.04
CA THR A 141 9.86 -4.72 -7.80
C THR A 141 8.43 -4.72 -8.35
N THR A 142 7.47 -4.06 -7.68
CA THR A 142 6.10 -3.89 -8.18
C THR A 142 6.11 -3.20 -9.54
N MET A 143 6.79 -2.06 -9.65
CA MET A 143 6.84 -1.31 -10.90
C MET A 143 7.70 -2.02 -11.96
N ARG A 144 8.71 -2.77 -11.55
CA ARG A 144 9.51 -3.61 -12.46
C ARG A 144 8.67 -4.69 -13.11
N GLU A 145 7.85 -5.40 -12.31
CA GLU A 145 6.93 -6.43 -12.82
C GLU A 145 5.84 -5.82 -13.72
N ILE A 146 5.31 -4.63 -13.39
CA ILE A 146 4.38 -3.89 -14.25
C ILE A 146 5.02 -3.63 -15.61
N ALA A 147 6.24 -3.08 -15.63
CA ALA A 147 6.95 -2.77 -16.86
C ALA A 147 7.22 -4.01 -17.72
N GLU A 148 7.59 -5.13 -17.10
CA GLU A 148 7.80 -6.41 -17.77
C GLU A 148 6.51 -6.92 -18.41
N GLN A 149 5.40 -6.92 -17.66
CA GLN A 149 4.11 -7.44 -18.11
C GLN A 149 3.42 -6.56 -19.15
N LEU A 150 3.62 -5.23 -19.09
CA LEU A 150 3.17 -4.28 -20.11
C LEU A 150 4.03 -4.31 -21.38
N GLY A 151 5.24 -4.90 -21.32
CA GLY A 151 6.22 -4.78 -22.40
C GLY A 151 6.75 -3.35 -22.58
N GLY A 152 6.76 -2.53 -21.52
CA GLY A 152 7.22 -1.15 -21.56
C GLY A 152 6.68 -0.29 -20.41
N LYS A 153 6.80 1.02 -20.54
CA LYS A 153 6.32 1.98 -19.54
C LYS A 153 4.81 2.18 -19.61
N PRO A 154 4.13 2.39 -18.47
CA PRO A 154 2.77 2.93 -18.47
C PRO A 154 2.76 4.42 -18.82
N ASP A 155 1.58 4.94 -19.11
CA ASP A 155 1.35 6.38 -19.23
C ASP A 155 1.07 7.03 -17.89
N VAL A 156 0.31 6.34 -17.05
CA VAL A 156 -0.09 6.80 -15.72
C VAL A 156 0.02 5.64 -14.73
N VAL A 157 0.52 5.92 -13.53
CA VAL A 157 0.47 5.03 -12.38
C VAL A 157 -0.35 5.69 -11.28
N VAL A 158 -1.36 4.97 -10.79
CA VAL A 158 -2.20 5.41 -9.67
C VAL A 158 -1.86 4.56 -8.46
N CYS A 159 -1.40 5.17 -7.39
CA CYS A 159 -1.07 4.46 -6.16
C CYS A 159 -1.46 5.25 -4.92
N SER A 160 -1.91 4.55 -3.91
CA SER A 160 -2.20 5.14 -2.60
C SER A 160 -0.92 5.45 -1.82
N VAL A 161 -0.96 6.57 -1.08
CA VAL A 161 0.17 7.05 -0.27
C VAL A 161 -0.21 7.05 1.20
N GLY A 162 0.35 6.11 1.94
CA GLY A 162 0.25 6.06 3.39
C GLY A 162 1.65 5.90 3.98
N GLY A 163 2.08 4.66 4.19
CA GLY A 163 3.37 4.31 4.75
C GLY A 163 4.59 4.57 3.86
N ARG A 164 4.54 5.44 2.84
CA ARG A 164 5.69 6.02 2.08
C ARG A 164 6.48 5.04 1.21
N GLY A 165 6.52 3.75 1.55
CA GLY A 165 7.39 2.79 0.87
C GLY A 165 6.95 2.46 -0.56
N LEU A 166 5.64 2.47 -0.85
CA LEU A 166 5.13 2.15 -2.18
C LEU A 166 5.48 3.24 -3.19
N LEU A 167 5.11 4.50 -2.92
CA LEU A 167 5.44 5.62 -3.80
C LEU A 167 6.95 5.75 -3.99
N ASN A 168 7.75 5.63 -2.92
CA ASN A 168 9.20 5.69 -3.02
C ASN A 168 9.77 4.59 -3.93
N GLY A 169 9.24 3.37 -3.82
CA GLY A 169 9.65 2.26 -4.69
C GLY A 169 9.26 2.47 -6.16
N ILE A 170 8.04 2.95 -6.41
CA ILE A 170 7.59 3.30 -7.77
C ILE A 170 8.49 4.37 -8.38
N MET A 171 8.69 5.49 -7.67
CA MET A 171 9.49 6.60 -8.14
C MET A 171 10.97 6.22 -8.34
N GLN A 172 11.53 5.40 -7.45
CA GLN A 172 12.89 4.89 -7.62
C GLN A 172 13.04 4.09 -8.91
N MET A 173 12.09 3.19 -9.20
CA MET A 173 12.15 2.40 -10.44
C MET A 173 11.97 3.27 -11.68
N LEU A 174 11.09 4.29 -11.63
CA LEU A 174 10.95 5.25 -12.72
C LEU A 174 12.25 6.04 -12.95
N ASP A 175 12.94 6.44 -11.88
CA ASP A 175 14.26 7.08 -11.97
C ASP A 175 15.29 6.13 -12.60
N ASP A 176 15.38 4.88 -12.12
CA ASP A 176 16.33 3.87 -12.62
C ASP A 176 16.15 3.57 -14.11
N LYS A 177 14.93 3.72 -14.64
CA LYS A 177 14.59 3.53 -16.06
C LYS A 177 14.64 4.82 -16.89
N GLY A 178 14.86 5.97 -16.27
CA GLY A 178 14.77 7.26 -16.93
C GLY A 178 13.37 7.67 -17.35
N TRP A 179 12.33 7.11 -16.72
CA TRP A 179 10.92 7.33 -17.05
C TRP A 179 10.23 8.38 -16.18
N SER A 180 10.89 8.90 -15.19
CA SER A 180 10.30 9.80 -14.18
C SER A 180 9.76 11.13 -14.75
N ASN A 181 10.15 11.52 -15.96
CA ASN A 181 9.64 12.69 -16.67
C ASN A 181 8.63 12.33 -17.78
N GLU A 182 8.22 11.08 -17.88
CA GLU A 182 7.35 10.60 -18.96
C GLU A 182 6.10 9.90 -18.44
N VAL A 183 6.17 9.36 -17.21
CA VAL A 183 5.08 8.66 -16.53
C VAL A 183 4.45 9.57 -15.50
N GLU A 184 3.15 9.82 -15.63
CA GLU A 184 2.40 10.55 -14.61
C GLU A 184 2.08 9.64 -13.42
N VAL A 185 2.25 10.14 -12.20
CA VAL A 185 1.97 9.41 -10.97
C VAL A 185 0.89 10.14 -10.18
N LEU A 186 -0.23 9.46 -9.95
CA LEU A 186 -1.30 9.97 -9.10
C LEU A 186 -1.14 9.38 -7.69
N ALA A 187 -0.81 10.24 -6.74
CA ALA A 187 -0.58 9.92 -5.33
C ALA A 187 -1.88 10.12 -4.56
N MET A 188 -2.58 9.02 -4.25
CA MET A 188 -3.92 9.03 -3.70
C MET A 188 -3.90 8.95 -2.17
N GLU A 189 -4.63 9.82 -1.52
CA GLU A 189 -4.84 9.85 -0.07
C GLU A 189 -6.33 9.98 0.27
N THR A 190 -6.70 9.71 1.52
CA THR A 190 -8.06 9.97 2.01
C THR A 190 -8.06 11.15 2.98
N GLU A 191 -9.17 11.91 3.01
CA GLU A 191 -9.37 12.99 3.97
C GLU A 191 -9.12 12.49 5.41
N GLY A 192 -8.29 13.21 6.15
CA GLY A 192 -7.88 12.82 7.49
C GLY A 192 -6.76 11.78 7.58
N ALA A 193 -6.26 11.29 6.42
CA ALA A 193 -5.01 10.54 6.28
C ALA A 193 -4.22 11.06 5.08
N ASP A 194 -4.12 12.38 4.95
CA ASP A 194 -3.64 13.14 3.80
C ASP A 194 -2.39 13.99 4.14
N SER A 195 -1.50 13.43 4.94
CA SER A 195 -0.30 14.13 5.42
C SER A 195 0.67 14.55 4.31
N LEU A 196 0.65 13.87 3.15
CA LEU A 196 1.41 14.29 1.98
C LEU A 196 0.79 15.53 1.35
N ASN A 197 -0.51 15.51 1.07
CA ASN A 197 -1.20 16.65 0.45
C ASN A 197 -1.09 17.91 1.29
N GLN A 198 -1.32 17.81 2.61
CA GLN A 198 -1.16 18.95 3.54
C GLN A 198 0.29 19.47 3.54
N SER A 199 1.28 18.59 3.45
CA SER A 199 2.69 19.00 3.33
C SER A 199 2.96 19.75 2.03
N LEU A 200 2.41 19.28 0.91
CA LEU A 200 2.53 19.95 -0.39
C LEU A 200 1.86 21.32 -0.40
N GLN A 201 0.65 21.44 0.17
CA GLN A 201 -0.07 22.72 0.27
C GLN A 201 0.69 23.76 1.08
N THR A 202 1.38 23.35 2.14
CA THR A 202 2.16 24.25 3.00
C THR A 202 3.59 24.47 2.50
N GLY A 203 4.04 23.72 1.49
CA GLY A 203 5.42 23.73 1.01
C GLY A 203 6.44 23.21 2.03
N LYS A 204 5.98 22.59 3.12
CA LYS A 204 6.81 22.07 4.21
C LYS A 204 6.32 20.72 4.66
N LEU A 205 7.25 19.86 5.04
CA LEU A 205 6.94 18.56 5.62
C LEU A 205 6.30 18.74 7.01
N ILE A 206 5.00 18.48 7.12
CA ILE A 206 4.23 18.63 8.35
C ILE A 206 4.02 17.31 9.09
N THR A 207 3.62 17.41 10.35
CA THR A 207 3.08 16.29 11.12
C THR A 207 1.61 16.58 11.41
N ALA A 208 0.69 15.79 10.85
CA ALA A 208 -0.73 15.90 11.16
C ALA A 208 -0.99 15.59 12.65
N PRO A 209 -1.93 16.27 13.30
CA PRO A 209 -2.18 16.09 14.74
C PRO A 209 -2.73 14.70 15.06
N ARG A 210 -3.50 14.12 14.16
CA ARG A 210 -4.11 12.79 14.29
C ARG A 210 -4.57 12.26 12.93
N ILE A 211 -4.84 10.98 12.88
CA ILE A 211 -5.53 10.33 11.75
C ILE A 211 -7.01 10.21 12.09
N THR A 212 -7.87 10.61 11.17
CA THR A 212 -9.34 10.56 11.33
C THR A 212 -10.01 9.69 10.27
N SER A 213 -9.31 9.39 9.17
CA SER A 213 -9.78 8.49 8.12
C SER A 213 -9.94 7.04 8.62
N GLN A 214 -10.91 6.33 8.06
CA GLN A 214 -11.10 4.90 8.24
C GLN A 214 -10.10 4.06 7.43
N ALA A 215 -9.40 4.66 6.47
CA ALA A 215 -8.34 4.02 5.70
C ALA A 215 -7.06 3.89 6.54
N THR A 216 -7.11 3.07 7.58
CA THR A 216 -6.06 2.95 8.62
C THR A 216 -4.69 2.60 8.06
N SER A 217 -4.63 1.89 6.93
CA SER A 217 -3.37 1.57 6.24
C SER A 217 -2.71 2.80 5.59
N LEU A 218 -3.45 3.89 5.34
CA LEU A 218 -2.93 5.20 4.94
C LEU A 218 -2.51 6.05 6.15
N GLY A 219 -2.94 5.68 7.34
CA GLY A 219 -2.85 6.46 8.56
C GLY A 219 -1.44 6.73 9.06
N VAL A 220 -0.73 7.63 8.41
CA VAL A 220 0.60 8.09 8.79
C VAL A 220 0.58 9.61 9.00
N VAL A 221 0.85 10.03 10.23
CA VAL A 221 0.79 11.46 10.60
C VAL A 221 1.85 12.33 9.91
N ARG A 222 2.92 11.74 9.38
CA ARG A 222 3.99 12.47 8.69
C ARG A 222 4.63 11.59 7.62
N VAL A 223 4.67 12.01 6.37
CA VAL A 223 5.37 11.31 5.29
C VAL A 223 6.91 11.44 5.44
N SER A 224 7.68 10.55 4.79
CA SER A 224 9.14 10.68 4.78
C SER A 224 9.59 11.89 3.96
N GLN A 225 10.79 12.38 4.25
CA GLN A 225 11.41 13.43 3.42
C GLN A 225 11.48 12.98 1.96
N LYS A 226 11.90 11.75 1.71
CA LYS A 226 12.01 11.19 0.36
C LYS A 226 10.67 11.19 -0.40
N THR A 227 9.58 10.83 0.27
CA THR A 227 8.23 10.88 -0.32
C THR A 227 7.83 12.31 -0.66
N PHE A 228 8.09 13.25 0.23
CA PHE A 228 7.81 14.66 0.01
C PHE A 228 8.62 15.21 -1.17
N ASP A 229 9.91 14.89 -1.25
CA ASP A 229 10.78 15.30 -2.35
C ASP A 229 10.28 14.75 -3.71
N TYR A 230 9.87 13.49 -3.74
CA TYR A 230 9.28 12.89 -4.94
C TYR A 230 7.96 13.53 -5.34
N ALA A 231 7.11 13.83 -4.36
CA ALA A 231 5.79 14.39 -4.63
C ALA A 231 5.82 15.86 -5.11
N GLN A 232 6.93 16.56 -4.93
CA GLN A 232 7.13 17.91 -5.48
C GLN A 232 7.49 17.91 -6.97
N ARG A 233 7.75 16.75 -7.57
CA ARG A 233 8.10 16.66 -9.00
C ARG A 233 6.89 16.96 -9.89
N PRO A 234 7.09 17.58 -11.08
CA PRO A 234 5.99 18.00 -11.95
C PRO A 234 5.05 16.87 -12.39
N HIS A 235 5.57 15.65 -12.52
CA HIS A 235 4.82 14.46 -12.95
C HIS A 235 4.15 13.69 -11.80
N VAL A 236 4.16 14.22 -10.58
CA VAL A 236 3.43 13.66 -9.45
C VAL A 236 2.30 14.59 -9.08
N THR A 237 1.09 14.05 -8.99
CA THR A 237 -0.11 14.80 -8.61
C THR A 237 -0.74 14.14 -7.38
N SER A 238 -0.84 14.90 -6.28
CA SER A 238 -1.52 14.44 -5.06
C SER A 238 -3.02 14.69 -5.18
N ILE A 239 -3.82 13.68 -4.84
CA ILE A 239 -5.28 13.71 -4.87
C ILE A 239 -5.80 13.18 -3.55
N VAL A 240 -6.73 13.91 -2.94
CA VAL A 240 -7.41 13.51 -1.71
C VAL A 240 -8.88 13.29 -2.00
N LEU A 241 -9.40 12.15 -1.57
CA LEU A 241 -10.80 11.77 -1.70
C LEU A 241 -11.37 11.42 -0.32
N SER A 242 -12.69 11.35 -0.21
CA SER A 242 -13.34 10.96 1.03
C SER A 242 -13.26 9.45 1.29
N ASP A 243 -13.40 9.05 2.55
CA ASP A 243 -13.58 7.64 2.91
C ASP A 243 -14.81 7.02 2.25
N ALA A 244 -15.86 7.82 2.00
CA ALA A 244 -17.08 7.36 1.33
C ALA A 244 -16.83 6.99 -0.14
N GLU A 245 -16.06 7.79 -0.88
CA GLU A 245 -15.66 7.48 -2.26
C GLU A 245 -14.78 6.21 -2.31
N ALA A 246 -13.85 6.08 -1.36
CA ALA A 246 -13.02 4.89 -1.24
C ALA A 246 -13.86 3.64 -0.92
N ALA A 247 -14.83 3.74 0.01
CA ALA A 247 -15.72 2.65 0.38
C ALA A 247 -16.62 2.21 -0.78
N ARG A 248 -17.20 3.18 -1.50
CA ARG A 248 -17.97 2.90 -2.71
C ARG A 248 -17.15 2.11 -3.72
N SER A 249 -15.93 2.51 -3.94
CA SER A 249 -15.03 1.83 -4.87
C SER A 249 -14.66 0.42 -4.43
N CYS A 250 -14.52 0.17 -3.12
CA CYS A 250 -14.34 -1.18 -2.60
C CYS A 250 -15.54 -2.08 -2.93
N CYS A 251 -16.78 -1.57 -2.81
CA CYS A 251 -17.98 -2.30 -3.19
C CYS A 251 -18.00 -2.58 -4.70
N LEU A 252 -17.70 -1.60 -5.54
CA LEU A 252 -17.64 -1.77 -6.99
C LEU A 252 -16.59 -2.81 -7.41
N ILE A 253 -15.40 -2.80 -6.80
CA ILE A 253 -14.36 -3.81 -7.07
C ILE A 253 -14.86 -5.20 -6.66
N ALA A 254 -15.51 -5.33 -5.49
CA ALA A 254 -16.05 -6.61 -5.06
C ALA A 254 -17.15 -7.12 -6.01
N GLU A 255 -18.00 -6.23 -6.51
CA GLU A 255 -19.09 -6.58 -7.42
C GLU A 255 -18.60 -6.92 -8.82
N HIS A 256 -17.73 -6.10 -9.41
CA HIS A 256 -17.34 -6.24 -10.82
C HIS A 256 -16.10 -7.13 -10.99
N GLU A 257 -15.19 -7.10 -10.03
CA GLU A 257 -13.89 -7.77 -10.14
C GLU A 257 -13.74 -8.96 -9.19
N ARG A 258 -14.75 -9.22 -8.35
CA ARG A 258 -14.75 -10.33 -7.37
C ARG A 258 -13.60 -10.29 -6.37
N MET A 259 -13.07 -9.08 -6.09
CA MET A 259 -12.00 -8.88 -5.13
C MET A 259 -12.45 -8.06 -3.93
N MET A 260 -12.09 -8.53 -2.74
CA MET A 260 -12.24 -7.76 -1.51
C MET A 260 -10.96 -6.97 -1.26
N VAL A 261 -11.07 -5.65 -1.28
CA VAL A 261 -9.95 -4.73 -1.07
C VAL A 261 -10.25 -3.75 0.06
N GLU A 262 -9.20 -3.29 0.74
CA GLU A 262 -9.32 -2.27 1.79
C GLU A 262 -9.46 -0.84 1.21
N LEU A 263 -9.92 0.12 2.02
CA LEU A 263 -10.11 1.53 1.62
C LEU A 263 -8.87 2.15 0.96
N THR A 264 -7.69 1.70 1.40
CA THR A 264 -6.39 2.12 0.80
C THR A 264 -6.30 1.79 -0.69
N VAL A 265 -6.98 0.76 -1.16
CA VAL A 265 -7.10 0.44 -2.59
C VAL A 265 -8.29 1.18 -3.20
N GLY A 266 -9.41 1.21 -2.47
CA GLY A 266 -10.63 1.86 -2.94
C GLY A 266 -10.40 3.31 -3.36
N VAL A 267 -9.54 4.05 -2.68
CA VAL A 267 -9.22 5.45 -3.01
C VAL A 267 -8.56 5.62 -4.40
N ASN A 268 -7.96 4.57 -4.95
CA ASN A 268 -7.30 4.63 -6.26
C ASN A 268 -8.29 4.53 -7.44
N VAL A 269 -9.48 4.02 -7.23
CA VAL A 269 -10.40 3.61 -8.31
C VAL A 269 -11.26 4.74 -8.86
N PRO A 270 -11.67 5.77 -8.08
CA PRO A 270 -12.48 6.87 -8.59
C PRO A 270 -11.86 7.61 -9.79
N VAL A 271 -10.54 7.47 -10.02
CA VAL A 271 -9.90 8.01 -11.23
C VAL A 271 -10.42 7.39 -12.52
N CYS A 272 -11.08 6.23 -12.45
CA CYS A 272 -11.68 5.57 -13.61
C CYS A 272 -13.00 6.20 -14.05
N ASP A 273 -13.62 6.99 -13.19
CA ASP A 273 -14.95 7.56 -13.39
C ASP A 273 -14.94 9.10 -13.31
N GLY A 274 -15.99 9.70 -13.87
CA GLY A 274 -16.30 11.12 -13.66
C GLY A 274 -15.29 12.13 -14.21
N GLY A 275 -14.35 11.71 -15.07
CA GLY A 275 -13.33 12.60 -15.62
C GLY A 275 -12.26 13.03 -14.62
N LEU A 276 -12.19 12.39 -13.44
CA LEU A 276 -11.18 12.72 -12.42
C LEU A 276 -9.75 12.53 -12.95
N LEU A 277 -9.52 11.50 -13.75
CA LEU A 277 -8.22 11.24 -14.38
C LEU A 277 -7.81 12.38 -15.31
N GLU A 278 -8.69 12.77 -16.20
CA GLU A 278 -8.46 13.89 -17.13
C GLU A 278 -8.25 15.21 -16.38
N LYS A 279 -9.05 15.46 -15.35
CA LYS A 279 -8.90 16.65 -14.50
C LYS A 279 -7.55 16.65 -13.77
N ALA A 280 -7.11 15.50 -13.23
CA ALA A 280 -5.84 15.37 -12.53
C ALA A 280 -4.64 15.57 -13.44
N LEU A 281 -4.72 15.08 -14.68
CA LEU A 281 -3.67 15.23 -15.68
C LEU A 281 -3.66 16.64 -16.29
N GLY A 282 -4.81 17.29 -16.41
CA GLY A 282 -4.94 18.61 -17.02
C GLY A 282 -4.30 18.66 -18.39
N THR A 283 -3.39 19.61 -18.61
CA THR A 283 -2.60 19.77 -19.85
C THR A 283 -1.32 18.95 -19.89
N LYS A 284 -0.95 18.29 -18.79
CA LYS A 284 0.32 17.56 -18.69
C LYS A 284 0.36 16.36 -19.64
N LYS A 285 -0.76 15.67 -19.80
CA LYS A 285 -0.85 14.49 -20.64
C LYS A 285 -2.26 14.29 -21.19
N THR A 286 -2.35 14.16 -22.50
CA THR A 286 -3.60 13.73 -23.17
C THR A 286 -3.59 12.21 -23.30
N LEU A 287 -4.67 11.58 -22.86
CA LEU A 287 -4.83 10.13 -22.95
C LEU A 287 -5.71 9.77 -24.16
N ASP A 288 -5.36 8.67 -24.80
CA ASP A 288 -6.13 8.06 -25.88
C ASP A 288 -6.45 6.59 -25.56
N ARG A 289 -7.02 5.86 -26.53
CA ARG A 289 -7.39 4.45 -26.35
C ARG A 289 -6.19 3.50 -26.21
N SER A 290 -5.01 3.92 -26.60
CA SER A 290 -3.77 3.13 -26.47
C SER A 290 -3.05 3.40 -25.16
N SER A 291 -3.46 4.44 -24.44
CA SER A 291 -2.83 4.86 -23.19
C SER A 291 -2.99 3.79 -22.09
N LYS A 292 -1.91 3.50 -21.40
CA LYS A 292 -1.82 2.48 -20.35
C LYS A 292 -1.88 3.15 -18.98
N VAL A 293 -3.03 3.03 -18.33
CA VAL A 293 -3.24 3.50 -16.94
C VAL A 293 -3.16 2.31 -16.00
N VAL A 294 -2.26 2.34 -15.06
CA VAL A 294 -2.05 1.26 -14.08
C VAL A 294 -2.56 1.71 -12.71
N ILE A 295 -3.46 0.94 -12.12
CA ILE A 295 -3.93 1.13 -10.75
C ILE A 295 -3.28 0.07 -9.86
N VAL A 296 -2.58 0.51 -8.82
CA VAL A 296 -1.93 -0.41 -7.88
C VAL A 296 -2.92 -0.90 -6.84
N VAL A 297 -3.23 -2.20 -6.85
CA VAL A 297 -3.97 -2.89 -5.79
C VAL A 297 -3.01 -3.30 -4.70
N CYS A 298 -2.87 -2.48 -3.68
CA CYS A 298 -1.78 -2.56 -2.71
C CYS A 298 -2.05 -3.50 -1.53
N GLY A 299 -3.28 -3.99 -1.33
CA GLY A 299 -3.60 -4.90 -0.23
C GLY A 299 -5.09 -5.10 0.04
N GLY A 300 -5.38 -6.06 0.91
CA GLY A 300 -6.75 -6.42 1.28
C GLY A 300 -6.81 -7.18 2.61
N ASN A 301 -5.83 -7.03 3.49
CA ASN A 301 -5.81 -7.78 4.74
C ASN A 301 -6.69 -7.20 5.84
N ASP A 302 -7.04 -5.91 5.74
CA ASP A 302 -7.84 -5.19 6.74
C ASP A 302 -9.29 -4.97 6.28
N ILE A 303 -9.82 -5.94 5.56
CA ILE A 303 -11.22 -5.99 5.12
C ILE A 303 -11.85 -7.33 5.47
N ASN A 304 -13.13 -7.32 5.80
CA ASN A 304 -13.98 -8.50 5.92
C ASN A 304 -15.34 -8.26 5.26
N ILE A 305 -16.14 -9.31 5.14
CA ILE A 305 -17.47 -9.24 4.52
C ILE A 305 -18.39 -8.28 5.27
N GLU A 306 -18.35 -8.26 6.59
CA GLU A 306 -19.21 -7.39 7.43
C GLU A 306 -18.91 -5.91 7.15
N MET A 307 -17.65 -5.53 7.04
CA MET A 307 -17.24 -4.16 6.68
C MET A 307 -17.76 -3.79 5.30
N LEU A 308 -17.56 -4.67 4.31
CA LEU A 308 -18.03 -4.43 2.94
C LEU A 308 -19.56 -4.29 2.87
N MET A 309 -20.29 -5.17 3.56
CA MET A 309 -21.75 -5.08 3.64
C MET A 309 -22.19 -3.81 4.36
N GLY A 310 -21.51 -3.40 5.43
CA GLY A 310 -21.78 -2.15 6.12
C GLY A 310 -21.64 -0.92 5.20
N TRP A 311 -20.57 -0.88 4.42
CA TRP A 311 -20.37 0.20 3.43
C TRP A 311 -21.44 0.17 2.35
N HIS A 312 -21.76 -1.01 1.81
CA HIS A 312 -22.81 -1.16 0.80
C HIS A 312 -24.18 -0.71 1.34
N THR A 313 -24.55 -1.10 2.55
CA THR A 313 -25.80 -0.68 3.18
C THR A 313 -25.84 0.83 3.43
N ALA A 314 -24.72 1.43 3.88
CA ALA A 314 -24.62 2.87 4.06
C ALA A 314 -24.79 3.64 2.74
N MET A 315 -24.29 3.10 1.64
CA MET A 315 -24.48 3.67 0.31
C MET A 315 -25.94 3.62 -0.16
N LEU A 316 -26.66 2.55 0.15
CA LEU A 316 -28.07 2.42 -0.19
C LEU A 316 -28.97 3.28 0.71
N GLY A 317 -28.54 3.59 1.94
CA GLY A 317 -29.27 4.42 2.91
C GLY A 317 -29.07 5.92 2.74
N VAL A 318 -28.06 6.37 2.01
CA VAL A 318 -27.89 7.77 1.60
C VAL A 318 -28.77 7.99 0.38
N GLU A 319 -29.91 8.68 0.58
CA GLU A 319 -30.96 8.99 -0.38
C GLU A 319 -30.46 9.09 -1.84
N GLY A 320 -31.06 8.28 -2.71
CA GLY A 320 -31.13 8.57 -4.15
C GLY A 320 -29.88 8.19 -4.94
N PHE A 321 -29.35 6.98 -4.75
CA PHE A 321 -28.71 6.34 -5.88
C PHE A 321 -29.81 5.96 -6.88
N GLN A 322 -30.35 6.96 -7.62
CA GLN A 322 -31.00 6.69 -8.87
C GLN A 322 -29.93 6.12 -9.79
N GLU A 323 -30.01 4.82 -10.05
CA GLU A 323 -29.50 4.33 -11.33
C GLU A 323 -30.01 5.31 -12.38
N SER A 324 -29.12 6.08 -12.97
CA SER A 324 -29.46 6.79 -14.20
C SER A 324 -29.63 5.71 -15.25
N THR A 325 -30.85 5.16 -15.34
CA THR A 325 -31.35 4.37 -16.45
C THR A 325 -31.55 5.30 -17.67
N THR A 326 -30.65 6.24 -17.90
CA THR A 326 -30.48 6.81 -19.20
C THR A 326 -29.78 5.74 -20.02
N ALA A 327 -30.57 5.14 -20.93
CA ALA A 327 -30.09 4.22 -21.95
C ALA A 327 -28.75 4.75 -22.49
N ALA A 328 -27.68 4.14 -22.10
CA ALA A 328 -26.35 4.54 -22.49
C ALA A 328 -26.27 4.35 -23.99
N ALA A 329 -26.00 5.43 -24.69
CA ALA A 329 -25.44 5.37 -26.03
C ALA A 329 -24.30 4.33 -26.06
N PRO A 330 -24.04 3.60 -27.16
CA PRO A 330 -23.10 2.49 -27.18
C PRO A 330 -21.78 2.94 -26.62
N ARG A 331 -21.45 2.41 -25.45
CA ARG A 331 -20.22 2.74 -24.70
C ARG A 331 -19.02 2.45 -25.59
N THR A 332 -18.35 3.49 -26.03
CA THR A 332 -17.00 3.34 -26.59
C THR A 332 -16.18 2.48 -25.63
N ARG A 333 -15.53 1.44 -26.15
CA ARG A 333 -14.75 0.47 -25.37
C ARG A 333 -13.88 1.19 -24.35
N PRO A 334 -13.88 0.75 -23.08
CA PRO A 334 -13.10 1.41 -22.03
C PRO A 334 -11.61 1.39 -22.35
N ARG A 335 -10.92 2.41 -21.88
CA ARG A 335 -9.45 2.48 -21.87
C ARG A 335 -8.90 1.24 -21.15
N ARG A 336 -7.76 0.72 -21.61
CA ARG A 336 -7.10 -0.38 -20.91
C ARG A 336 -6.62 0.10 -19.55
N VAL A 337 -7.27 -0.37 -18.49
CA VAL A 337 -6.84 -0.18 -17.12
C VAL A 337 -6.17 -1.46 -16.67
N ALA A 338 -4.91 -1.38 -16.30
CA ALA A 338 -4.16 -2.51 -15.78
C ALA A 338 -4.02 -2.39 -14.27
N VAL A 339 -4.25 -3.49 -13.56
CA VAL A 339 -4.26 -3.55 -12.09
C VAL A 339 -3.21 -4.55 -11.63
N ASN A 340 -2.38 -4.13 -10.70
CA ASN A 340 -1.30 -4.96 -10.13
C ASN A 340 -1.39 -5.07 -8.61
#